data_eebf413d90c6cc7360deb2799ac44fee
#
_entry.id   eebf413d90c6cc7360deb2799ac44fee
#
_cell.length_a   1.000
_cell.length_b   1.000
_cell.length_c   1.000
_cell.angle_alpha   90.00
_cell.angle_beta   90.00
_cell.angle_gamma   90.00
#
_symmetry.space_group_name_H-M   'P 1'
#
loop_
_entity.id
_entity.type
_entity.pdbx_description
1 polymer ?
#
loop_
_entity_poly.entity_id
_entity_poly.type
_entity_poly.pdbx_seq_one_letter_code
_entity_poly.pdbx_strand_id
1 'polypeptide(L)'
;AKKCVILGSGDIGLIMARRLTLEGAKVLGVYEAKPTPSGLTRNLHQCLHDYDIPLHLSHTVTRVFGVDRLEAVEISKVDENMAPIPGTQSRVECDTLILSVGLIPENELAESVGVKLDPRTKGPVCDGQCMTSADGVFSCGNALHVNDLVDFVSQNAEQAGKSAAAYSGRERRLIEITPGDGLLYAVPQR
;
A
#
# COMPACT_ATOMS: atom_id res chain seq x y z
N ALA A 1 -7.07 27.70 6.49
CA ALA A 1 -6.23 26.60 5.99
C ALA A 1 -6.95 25.28 6.23
N LYS A 2 -6.78 24.30 5.34
CA LYS A 2 -7.29 22.95 5.54
C LYS A 2 -6.57 22.29 6.71
N LYS A 3 -7.30 21.55 7.54
CA LYS A 3 -6.75 20.77 8.64
C LYS A 3 -6.68 19.31 8.23
N CYS A 4 -5.48 18.77 8.09
CA CYS A 4 -5.26 17.42 7.57
C CYS A 4 -4.75 16.48 8.65
N VAL A 5 -5.29 15.27 8.68
CA VAL A 5 -4.76 14.11 9.41
C VAL A 5 -4.25 13.11 8.38
N ILE A 6 -3.09 12.50 8.63
CA ILE A 6 -2.53 11.46 7.75
C ILE A 6 -2.45 10.16 8.53
N LEU A 7 -3.01 9.09 7.98
CA LEU A 7 -2.90 7.74 8.51
C LEU A 7 -1.91 6.94 7.68
N GLY A 8 -0.89 6.43 8.35
CA GLY A 8 0.24 5.71 7.77
C GLY A 8 1.50 6.57 7.62
N SER A 9 2.63 6.03 8.07
CA SER A 9 3.96 6.67 8.06
C SER A 9 4.89 6.13 6.97
N GLY A 10 4.35 5.52 5.93
CA GLY A 10 5.12 5.17 4.73
C GLY A 10 5.62 6.42 4.00
N ASP A 11 6.61 6.26 3.12
CA ASP A 11 7.26 7.40 2.43
C ASP A 11 6.27 8.33 1.75
N ILE A 12 5.22 7.81 1.12
CA ILE A 12 4.19 8.63 0.47
C ILE A 12 3.46 9.51 1.49
N GLY A 13 3.06 8.94 2.64
CA GLY A 13 2.40 9.71 3.72
C GLY A 13 3.28 10.83 4.24
N LEU A 14 4.57 10.55 4.45
CA LEU A 14 5.56 11.55 4.90
C LEU A 14 5.76 12.66 3.86
N ILE A 15 5.93 12.30 2.59
CA ILE A 15 6.11 13.25 1.49
C ILE A 15 4.85 14.13 1.34
N MET A 16 3.66 13.55 1.46
CA MET A 16 2.40 14.29 1.40
C MET A 16 2.22 15.23 2.60
N ALA A 17 2.65 14.82 3.81
CA ALA A 17 2.64 15.71 4.98
C ALA A 17 3.42 16.99 4.71
N ARG A 18 4.65 16.86 4.22
CA ARG A 18 5.49 18.00 3.82
C ARG A 18 4.83 18.80 2.70
N ARG A 19 4.37 18.17 1.63
CA ARG A 19 3.81 18.84 0.48
C ARG A 19 2.58 19.67 0.84
N LEU A 20 1.65 19.12 1.59
CA LEU A 20 0.44 19.81 2.05
C LEU A 20 0.79 21.02 2.93
N THR A 21 1.79 20.89 3.80
CA THR A 21 2.26 22.01 4.63
C THR A 21 2.81 23.14 3.77
N LEU A 22 3.60 22.82 2.74
CA LEU A 22 4.14 23.80 1.79
C LEU A 22 3.03 24.51 0.98
N GLU A 23 1.93 23.82 0.70
CA GLU A 23 0.74 24.39 0.04
C GLU A 23 -0.18 25.16 1.02
N GLY A 24 0.23 25.34 2.26
CA GLY A 24 -0.49 26.13 3.26
C GLY A 24 -1.59 25.38 4.02
N ALA A 25 -1.68 24.06 3.92
CA ALA A 25 -2.53 23.28 4.80
C ALA A 25 -1.89 23.10 6.17
N LYS A 26 -2.70 22.90 7.20
CA LYS A 26 -2.23 22.54 8.53
C LYS A 26 -2.28 21.02 8.69
N VAL A 27 -1.16 20.35 8.62
CA VAL A 27 -1.08 18.92 8.96
C VAL A 27 -1.02 18.81 10.48
N LEU A 28 -2.05 18.18 11.06
CA LEU A 28 -2.22 18.04 12.51
C LEU A 28 -1.34 16.93 13.08
N GLY A 29 -1.04 15.92 12.28
CA GLY A 29 -0.16 14.83 12.63
C GLY A 29 -0.24 13.68 11.64
N VAL A 30 0.78 12.82 11.72
CA VAL A 30 0.84 11.51 11.07
C VAL A 30 0.64 10.45 12.13
N TYR A 31 -0.26 9.51 11.88
CA TYR A 31 -0.62 8.42 12.79
C TYR A 31 -0.23 7.09 12.17
N GLU A 32 0.47 6.27 12.93
CA GLU A 32 0.98 4.96 12.50
C GLU A 32 0.57 3.87 13.48
N ALA A 33 -0.04 2.81 12.98
CA ALA A 33 -0.49 1.70 13.81
C ALA A 33 0.69 0.88 14.37
N LYS A 34 1.81 0.82 13.67
CA LYS A 34 3.01 0.13 14.14
C LYS A 34 3.72 0.92 15.24
N PRO A 35 4.50 0.24 16.10
CA PRO A 35 5.32 0.90 17.11
C PRO A 35 6.56 1.60 16.52
N THR A 36 6.81 1.43 15.23
CA THR A 36 7.93 2.04 14.49
C THR A 36 7.42 2.66 13.19
N PRO A 37 8.03 3.76 12.71
CA PRO A 37 7.67 4.33 11.43
C PRO A 37 8.01 3.37 10.27
N SER A 38 7.24 3.44 9.20
CA SER A 38 7.40 2.57 8.02
C SER A 38 8.25 3.20 6.91
N GLY A 39 8.37 4.53 6.90
CA GLY A 39 9.13 5.27 5.89
C GLY A 39 10.62 5.39 6.21
N LEU A 40 11.39 5.81 5.23
CA LEU A 40 12.83 6.02 5.35
C LEU A 40 13.17 7.13 6.36
N THR A 41 14.24 6.95 7.14
CA THR A 41 14.72 7.93 8.14
C THR A 41 14.91 9.32 7.54
N ARG A 42 15.43 9.40 6.31
CA ARG A 42 15.57 10.66 5.59
C ARG A 42 14.24 11.40 5.45
N ASN A 43 13.18 10.68 5.10
CA ASN A 43 11.85 11.28 4.91
C ASN A 43 11.20 11.66 6.25
N LEU A 44 11.48 10.94 7.33
CA LEU A 44 11.07 11.36 8.68
C LEU A 44 11.65 12.74 9.03
N HIS A 45 12.94 12.94 8.80
CA HIS A 45 13.59 14.24 9.06
C HIS A 45 13.05 15.33 8.11
N GLN A 46 13.17 15.14 6.81
CA GLN A 46 12.86 16.16 5.81
C GLN A 46 11.36 16.47 5.65
N CYS A 47 10.48 15.55 6.05
CA CYS A 47 9.04 15.72 5.85
C CYS A 47 8.27 15.99 7.14
N LEU A 48 8.77 15.57 8.29
CA LEU A 48 8.09 15.80 9.57
C LEU A 48 8.90 16.73 10.48
N HIS A 49 10.15 16.39 10.81
CA HIS A 49 10.92 17.13 11.80
C HIS A 49 11.19 18.57 11.36
N ASP A 50 11.58 18.79 10.09
CA ASP A 50 11.84 20.12 9.52
C ASP A 50 10.60 21.02 9.47
N TYR A 51 9.41 20.45 9.67
CA TYR A 51 8.11 21.15 9.61
C TYR A 51 7.32 21.07 10.92
N ASP A 52 7.91 20.55 11.99
CA ASP A 52 7.29 20.37 13.30
C ASP A 52 5.95 19.59 13.23
N ILE A 53 5.86 18.61 12.30
CA ILE A 53 4.69 17.76 12.15
C ILE A 53 4.81 16.58 13.11
N PRO A 54 3.85 16.40 14.07
CA PRO A 54 3.93 15.31 15.04
C PRO A 54 3.69 13.95 14.40
N LEU A 55 4.48 12.94 14.81
CA LEU A 55 4.30 11.53 14.50
C LEU A 55 3.80 10.79 15.74
N HIS A 56 2.68 10.11 15.60
CA HIS A 56 2.05 9.31 16.66
C HIS A 56 2.10 7.83 16.29
N LEU A 57 3.01 7.09 16.93
CA LEU A 57 3.16 5.64 16.75
C LEU A 57 2.16 4.87 17.64
N SER A 58 1.84 3.64 17.26
CA SER A 58 0.83 2.80 17.92
C SER A 58 -0.54 3.48 18.02
N HIS A 59 -0.95 4.20 16.96
CA HIS A 59 -2.23 4.87 16.87
C HIS A 59 -2.89 4.61 15.51
N THR A 60 -4.22 4.51 15.52
CA THR A 60 -5.00 4.38 14.28
C THR A 60 -6.28 5.21 14.32
N VAL A 61 -6.87 5.45 13.15
CA VAL A 61 -8.20 6.05 13.03
C VAL A 61 -9.24 4.95 13.18
N THR A 62 -10.15 5.11 14.14
CA THR A 62 -11.22 4.14 14.42
C THR A 62 -12.58 4.59 13.92
N ARG A 63 -12.77 5.90 13.74
CA ARG A 63 -14.02 6.46 13.26
C ARG A 63 -13.83 7.78 12.53
N VAL A 64 -14.70 8.04 11.56
CA VAL A 64 -14.81 9.33 10.87
C VAL A 64 -16.17 9.98 11.21
N PHE A 65 -16.20 11.30 11.28
CA PHE A 65 -17.40 12.10 11.57
C PHE A 65 -17.62 13.10 10.45
N GLY A 66 -18.90 13.32 10.13
CA GLY A 66 -19.37 14.19 9.07
C GLY A 66 -20.32 13.44 8.14
N VAL A 67 -21.24 14.16 7.51
CA VAL A 67 -22.19 13.58 6.53
C VAL A 67 -21.78 13.95 5.12
N ASP A 68 -21.80 15.23 4.77
CA ASP A 68 -21.41 15.70 3.43
C ASP A 68 -19.89 15.87 3.30
N ARG A 69 -19.23 16.16 4.41
CA ARG A 69 -17.78 16.35 4.48
C ARG A 69 -17.24 15.81 5.80
N LEU A 70 -15.95 15.48 5.80
CA LEU A 70 -15.24 15.15 7.03
C LEU A 70 -15.18 16.37 7.95
N GLU A 71 -15.55 16.17 9.22
CA GLU A 71 -15.51 17.18 10.28
C GLU A 71 -14.51 16.81 11.39
N ALA A 72 -14.33 15.52 11.64
CA ALA A 72 -13.39 15.01 12.62
C ALA A 72 -13.06 13.54 12.36
N VAL A 73 -11.99 13.08 12.97
CA VAL A 73 -11.66 11.66 13.11
C VAL A 73 -11.52 11.29 14.57
N GLU A 74 -11.79 10.04 14.91
CA GLU A 74 -11.44 9.45 16.19
C GLU A 74 -10.14 8.66 16.06
N ILE A 75 -9.20 8.96 16.95
CA ILE A 75 -7.91 8.28 17.01
C ILE A 75 -7.87 7.44 18.29
N SER A 76 -7.44 6.20 18.19
CA SER A 76 -7.19 5.32 19.33
C SER A 76 -5.76 4.84 19.34
N LYS A 77 -5.22 4.57 20.53
CA LYS A 77 -4.03 3.73 20.67
C LYS A 77 -4.35 2.31 20.24
N VAL A 78 -3.34 1.60 19.74
CA VAL A 78 -3.45 0.17 19.40
C VAL A 78 -2.47 -0.65 20.22
N ASP A 79 -2.83 -1.91 20.46
CA ASP A 79 -1.97 -2.91 21.10
C ASP A 79 -0.96 -3.52 20.10
N GLU A 80 -0.21 -4.51 20.55
CA GLU A 80 0.77 -5.28 19.74
C GLU A 80 0.16 -6.03 18.56
N ASN A 81 -1.14 -6.30 18.57
CA ASN A 81 -1.90 -6.90 17.47
C ASN A 81 -2.55 -5.85 16.56
N MET A 82 -2.22 -4.57 16.75
CA MET A 82 -2.83 -3.41 16.06
C MET A 82 -4.34 -3.28 16.31
N ALA A 83 -4.85 -3.88 17.41
CA ALA A 83 -6.25 -3.73 17.82
C ALA A 83 -6.44 -2.47 18.66
N PRO A 84 -7.49 -1.65 18.40
CA PRO A 84 -7.77 -0.44 19.17
C PRO A 84 -8.00 -0.73 20.66
N ILE A 85 -7.30 0.00 21.53
CA ILE A 85 -7.43 -0.12 23.00
C ILE A 85 -8.62 0.70 23.47
N PRO A 86 -9.65 0.08 24.10
CA PRO A 86 -10.80 0.80 24.63
C PRO A 86 -10.40 1.88 25.66
N GLY A 87 -11.09 3.01 25.65
CA GLY A 87 -10.83 4.12 26.58
C GLY A 87 -9.67 5.04 26.18
N THR A 88 -9.00 4.80 25.06
CA THR A 88 -7.91 5.66 24.55
C THR A 88 -8.35 6.59 23.42
N GLN A 89 -9.64 6.56 23.07
CA GLN A 89 -10.21 7.34 21.96
C GLN A 89 -10.07 8.84 22.23
N SER A 90 -9.62 9.55 21.22
CA SER A 90 -9.59 11.01 21.19
C SER A 90 -10.15 11.52 19.87
N ARG A 91 -10.95 12.59 19.94
CA ARG A 91 -11.51 13.24 18.74
C ARG A 91 -10.55 14.33 18.26
N VAL A 92 -10.21 14.29 16.97
CA VAL A 92 -9.39 15.30 16.31
C VAL A 92 -10.21 15.97 15.21
N GLU A 93 -10.48 17.27 15.36
CA GLU A 93 -11.22 18.05 14.37
C GLU A 93 -10.34 18.31 13.13
N CYS A 94 -10.76 17.78 11.99
CA CYS A 94 -10.09 17.95 10.71
C CYS A 94 -11.10 17.91 9.58
N ASP A 95 -10.74 18.50 8.45
CA ASP A 95 -11.57 18.51 7.24
C ASP A 95 -11.02 17.59 6.14
N THR A 96 -9.88 16.96 6.39
CA THR A 96 -9.22 16.06 5.42
C THR A 96 -8.50 14.93 6.15
N LEU A 97 -8.81 13.68 5.77
CA LEU A 97 -8.08 12.49 6.16
C LEU A 97 -7.39 11.91 4.94
N ILE A 98 -6.07 11.72 5.01
CA ILE A 98 -5.28 11.08 3.97
C ILE A 98 -4.89 9.69 4.44
N LEU A 99 -5.18 8.70 3.60
CA LEU A 99 -4.82 7.30 3.84
C LEU A 99 -3.53 6.97 3.08
N SER A 100 -2.49 6.59 3.81
CA SER A 100 -1.21 6.11 3.29
C SER A 100 -0.86 4.76 3.92
N VAL A 101 -1.81 3.82 3.84
CA VAL A 101 -1.80 2.54 4.57
C VAL A 101 -1.42 1.35 3.70
N GLY A 102 -0.75 1.59 2.60
CA GLY A 102 -0.32 0.60 1.63
C GLY A 102 -1.18 0.56 0.37
N LEU A 103 -0.69 -0.16 -0.61
CA LEU A 103 -1.33 -0.36 -1.91
C LEU A 103 -2.03 -1.73 -1.94
N ILE A 104 -3.12 -1.80 -2.68
CA ILE A 104 -3.81 -3.05 -3.02
C ILE A 104 -3.69 -3.21 -4.54
N PRO A 105 -3.20 -4.34 -5.05
CA PRO A 105 -3.17 -4.62 -6.47
C PRO A 105 -4.57 -4.53 -7.09
N GLU A 106 -4.73 -3.69 -8.10
CA GLU A 106 -6.01 -3.53 -8.81
C GLU A 106 -6.14 -4.59 -9.89
N ASN A 107 -7.09 -5.49 -9.76
CA ASN A 107 -7.21 -6.67 -10.62
C ASN A 107 -8.65 -6.97 -11.07
N GLU A 108 -9.60 -6.03 -10.95
CA GLU A 108 -11.00 -6.25 -11.37
C GLU A 108 -11.11 -6.72 -12.83
N LEU A 109 -10.33 -6.13 -13.74
CA LEU A 109 -10.31 -6.53 -15.15
C LEU A 109 -9.73 -7.93 -15.33
N ALA A 110 -8.67 -8.27 -14.59
CA ALA A 110 -8.07 -9.61 -14.65
C ALA A 110 -9.04 -10.68 -14.13
N GLU A 111 -9.74 -10.40 -13.03
CA GLU A 111 -10.77 -11.29 -12.47
C GLU A 111 -11.94 -11.48 -13.45
N SER A 112 -12.35 -10.43 -14.17
CA SER A 112 -13.46 -10.50 -15.14
C SER A 112 -13.20 -11.48 -16.29
N VAL A 113 -11.94 -11.77 -16.60
CA VAL A 113 -11.53 -12.77 -17.61
C VAL A 113 -11.06 -14.10 -16.99
N GLY A 114 -11.37 -14.33 -15.70
CA GLY A 114 -11.13 -15.59 -15.02
C GLY A 114 -9.71 -15.82 -14.50
N VAL A 115 -8.90 -14.76 -14.37
CA VAL A 115 -7.57 -14.84 -13.77
C VAL A 115 -7.68 -15.15 -12.28
N LYS A 116 -6.93 -16.15 -11.81
CA LYS A 116 -6.87 -16.49 -10.39
C LYS A 116 -5.91 -15.55 -9.66
N LEU A 117 -6.35 -15.01 -8.53
CA LEU A 117 -5.53 -14.18 -7.66
C LEU A 117 -4.90 -15.01 -6.54
N ASP A 118 -3.70 -14.64 -6.15
CA ASP A 118 -3.02 -15.16 -4.96
C ASP A 118 -3.61 -14.48 -3.70
N PRO A 119 -4.04 -15.24 -2.69
CA PRO A 119 -4.70 -14.67 -1.51
C PRO A 119 -3.78 -13.81 -0.64
N ARG A 120 -2.46 -13.96 -0.76
CA ARG A 120 -1.48 -13.20 0.03
C ARG A 120 -1.02 -11.93 -0.67
N THR A 121 -0.60 -12.05 -1.93
CA THR A 121 -0.14 -10.88 -2.71
C THR A 121 -1.30 -10.04 -3.25
N LYS A 122 -2.50 -10.61 -3.35
CA LYS A 122 -3.69 -10.03 -4.02
C LYS A 122 -3.50 -9.77 -5.52
N GLY A 123 -2.36 -10.15 -6.07
CA GLY A 123 -2.07 -10.10 -7.51
C GLY A 123 -2.36 -11.44 -8.20
N PRO A 124 -2.34 -11.47 -9.54
CA PRO A 124 -2.51 -12.68 -10.32
C PRO A 124 -1.49 -13.77 -10.00
N VAL A 125 -1.95 -15.01 -9.93
CA VAL A 125 -1.05 -16.17 -9.96
C VAL A 125 -0.42 -16.23 -11.35
N CYS A 126 0.90 -16.16 -11.44
CA CYS A 126 1.64 -16.14 -12.70
C CYS A 126 2.82 -17.12 -12.73
N ASP A 127 3.36 -17.30 -13.95
CA ASP A 127 4.61 -18.01 -14.18
C ASP A 127 5.81 -17.06 -14.30
N GLY A 128 7.00 -17.60 -14.50
CA GLY A 128 8.25 -16.86 -14.67
C GLY A 128 8.30 -15.93 -15.89
N GLN A 129 7.31 -16.00 -16.77
CA GLN A 129 7.15 -15.11 -17.93
C GLN A 129 6.02 -14.08 -17.73
N CYS A 130 5.54 -13.92 -16.51
CA CYS A 130 4.44 -13.03 -16.15
C CYS A 130 3.08 -13.40 -16.77
N MET A 131 2.94 -14.60 -17.37
CA MET A 131 1.65 -15.05 -17.86
C MET A 131 0.80 -15.61 -16.72
N THR A 132 -0.45 -15.16 -16.66
CA THR A 132 -1.39 -15.48 -15.58
C THR A 132 -1.98 -16.89 -15.69
N SER A 133 -2.97 -17.20 -14.84
CA SER A 133 -3.74 -18.43 -14.94
C SER A 133 -4.62 -18.50 -16.19
N ALA A 134 -4.94 -17.38 -16.81
CA ALA A 134 -5.64 -17.31 -18.09
C ALA A 134 -4.60 -17.25 -19.22
N ASP A 135 -4.77 -18.15 -20.21
CA ASP A 135 -3.83 -18.25 -21.32
C ASP A 135 -3.82 -16.98 -22.19
N GLY A 136 -2.62 -16.51 -22.54
CA GLY A 136 -2.43 -15.26 -23.29
C GLY A 136 -2.65 -13.97 -22.49
N VAL A 137 -2.95 -14.05 -21.18
CA VAL A 137 -3.13 -12.90 -20.31
C VAL A 137 -1.89 -12.73 -19.43
N PHE A 138 -1.24 -11.59 -19.54
CA PHE A 138 -0.02 -11.24 -18.80
C PHE A 138 -0.31 -10.14 -17.79
N SER A 139 0.39 -10.16 -16.65
CA SER A 139 0.28 -9.14 -15.62
C SER A 139 1.67 -8.68 -15.19
N CYS A 140 1.81 -7.39 -14.88
CA CYS A 140 3.06 -6.81 -14.43
C CYS A 140 2.86 -5.64 -13.48
N GLY A 141 3.95 -5.16 -12.90
CA GLY A 141 3.97 -4.02 -12.00
C GLY A 141 3.15 -4.24 -10.73
N ASN A 142 2.59 -3.17 -10.19
CA ASN A 142 1.87 -3.22 -8.92
C ASN A 142 0.50 -3.94 -9.00
N ALA A 143 0.00 -4.22 -10.18
CA ALA A 143 -1.16 -5.10 -10.34
C ALA A 143 -0.79 -6.57 -10.08
N LEU A 144 0.43 -6.99 -10.45
CA LEU A 144 0.94 -8.33 -10.17
C LEU A 144 1.43 -8.46 -8.74
N HIS A 145 2.26 -7.53 -8.30
CA HIS A 145 2.88 -7.51 -6.98
C HIS A 145 3.30 -6.09 -6.63
N VAL A 146 2.98 -5.63 -5.42
CA VAL A 146 3.38 -4.30 -4.95
C VAL A 146 4.90 -4.27 -4.76
N ASN A 147 5.54 -3.32 -5.42
CA ASN A 147 6.99 -3.11 -5.36
C ASN A 147 7.32 -1.78 -4.68
N ASP A 148 8.40 -1.76 -3.89
CA ASP A 148 8.88 -0.55 -3.22
C ASP A 148 9.60 0.42 -4.16
N LEU A 149 10.17 -0.08 -5.26
CA LEU A 149 10.94 0.70 -6.23
C LEU A 149 10.35 0.56 -7.64
N VAL A 150 10.22 1.69 -8.32
CA VAL A 150 9.73 1.75 -9.72
C VAL A 150 10.66 1.03 -10.70
N ASP A 151 11.93 0.88 -10.36
CA ASP A 151 12.90 0.13 -11.18
C ASP A 151 12.48 -1.34 -11.35
N PHE A 152 12.02 -1.98 -10.27
CA PHE A 152 11.49 -3.34 -10.34
C PHE A 152 10.18 -3.42 -11.13
N VAL A 153 9.32 -2.41 -11.00
CA VAL A 153 8.10 -2.31 -11.82
C VAL A 153 8.45 -2.26 -13.31
N SER A 154 9.45 -1.44 -13.68
CA SER A 154 9.91 -1.29 -15.06
C SER A 154 10.51 -2.58 -15.62
N GLN A 155 11.37 -3.26 -14.85
CA GLN A 155 11.97 -4.54 -15.24
C GLN A 155 10.90 -5.62 -15.42
N ASN A 156 9.96 -5.70 -14.51
CA ASN A 156 8.85 -6.65 -14.58
C ASN A 156 7.95 -6.38 -15.80
N ALA A 157 7.66 -5.11 -16.09
CA ALA A 157 6.88 -4.71 -17.25
C ALA A 157 7.60 -5.05 -18.58
N GLU A 158 8.92 -4.84 -18.65
CA GLU A 158 9.74 -5.22 -19.81
C GLU A 158 9.71 -6.73 -20.02
N GLN A 159 9.84 -7.52 -18.96
CA GLN A 159 9.75 -8.98 -19.02
C GLN A 159 8.38 -9.42 -19.53
N ALA A 160 7.30 -8.88 -18.97
CA ALA A 160 5.94 -9.22 -19.39
C ALA A 160 5.69 -8.85 -20.86
N GLY A 161 6.16 -7.67 -21.31
CA GLY A 161 6.06 -7.23 -22.70
C GLY A 161 6.79 -8.15 -23.69
N LYS A 162 8.03 -8.56 -23.35
CA LYS A 162 8.80 -9.53 -24.15
C LYS A 162 8.10 -10.88 -24.23
N SER A 163 7.58 -11.35 -23.10
CA SER A 163 6.88 -12.64 -23.02
C SER A 163 5.57 -12.61 -23.81
N ALA A 164 4.80 -11.52 -23.73
CA ALA A 164 3.57 -11.34 -24.52
C ALA A 164 3.86 -11.29 -26.01
N ALA A 165 4.92 -10.60 -26.44
CA ALA A 165 5.33 -10.54 -27.85
C ALA A 165 5.78 -11.91 -28.40
N ALA A 166 6.37 -12.74 -27.56
CA ALA A 166 6.83 -14.08 -27.92
C ALA A 166 5.75 -15.17 -27.76
N TYR A 167 4.55 -14.80 -27.30
CA TYR A 167 3.48 -15.75 -27.05
C TYR A 167 3.02 -16.44 -28.34
N SER A 168 2.95 -17.77 -28.30
CA SER A 168 2.61 -18.61 -29.47
C SER A 168 1.47 -19.60 -29.23
N GLY A 169 0.80 -19.52 -28.08
CA GLY A 169 -0.27 -20.46 -27.71
C GLY A 169 0.20 -21.89 -27.45
N ARG A 170 1.51 -22.11 -27.28
CA ARG A 170 2.04 -23.45 -26.99
C ARG A 170 1.75 -23.86 -25.54
N GLU A 171 1.44 -25.12 -25.35
CA GLU A 171 1.30 -25.73 -24.03
C GLU A 171 2.59 -25.54 -23.21
N ARG A 172 2.46 -25.15 -21.96
CA ARG A 172 3.57 -24.91 -21.04
C ARG A 172 3.57 -25.96 -19.94
N ARG A 173 4.75 -26.47 -19.65
CA ARG A 173 4.97 -27.30 -18.47
C ARG A 173 5.27 -26.40 -17.27
N LEU A 174 4.32 -26.24 -16.38
CA LEU A 174 4.43 -25.42 -15.17
C LEU A 174 4.77 -26.30 -13.97
N ILE A 175 5.55 -25.74 -13.04
CA ILE A 175 5.90 -26.36 -11.77
C ILE A 175 5.43 -25.39 -10.68
N GLU A 176 4.61 -25.86 -9.76
CA GLU A 176 4.16 -25.05 -8.63
C GLU A 176 5.32 -24.69 -7.71
N ILE A 177 5.39 -23.42 -7.31
CA ILE A 177 6.39 -22.87 -6.41
C ILE A 177 5.72 -22.62 -5.07
N THR A 178 6.16 -23.35 -4.05
CA THR A 178 5.69 -23.18 -2.67
C THR A 178 6.76 -22.45 -1.87
N PRO A 179 6.42 -21.34 -1.18
CA PRO A 179 7.35 -20.67 -0.28
C PRO A 179 7.84 -21.61 0.82
N GLY A 180 9.15 -21.65 1.05
CA GLY A 180 9.73 -22.38 2.19
C GLY A 180 9.58 -21.63 3.52
N ASP A 181 10.11 -22.22 4.59
CA ASP A 181 10.07 -21.63 5.93
C ASP A 181 10.68 -20.22 5.95
N GLY A 182 10.00 -19.30 6.61
CA GLY A 182 10.43 -17.89 6.73
C GLY A 182 10.06 -17.00 5.55
N LEU A 183 9.45 -17.54 4.48
CA LEU A 183 8.94 -16.77 3.35
C LEU A 183 7.42 -16.67 3.42
N LEU A 184 6.88 -15.46 3.25
CA LEU A 184 5.44 -15.23 3.28
C LEU A 184 4.76 -15.66 1.97
N TYR A 185 5.42 -15.45 0.85
CA TYR A 185 4.93 -15.77 -0.51
C TYR A 185 6.09 -15.82 -1.51
N ALA A 186 5.81 -16.30 -2.70
CA ALA A 186 6.70 -16.24 -3.86
C ALA A 186 5.95 -15.66 -5.07
N VAL A 187 6.66 -14.92 -5.90
CA VAL A 187 6.22 -14.48 -7.23
C VAL A 187 7.40 -14.70 -8.17
N PRO A 188 7.25 -15.53 -9.22
CA PRO A 188 6.04 -16.24 -9.65
C PRO A 188 5.65 -17.40 -8.72
N GLN A 189 4.42 -17.89 -8.89
CA GLN A 189 3.89 -19.03 -8.14
C GLN A 189 4.00 -20.35 -8.90
N ARG A 190 4.39 -20.33 -10.18
CA ARG A 190 4.53 -21.49 -11.06
C ARG A 190 5.41 -21.22 -12.26
#